data_d5ba70a970c93935fcc3a79c08881c72
#
_entry.id   d5ba70a970c93935fcc3a79c08881c72
#
_cell.length_a   1.000
_cell.length_b   1.000
_cell.length_c   1.000
_cell.angle_alpha   90.00
_cell.angle_beta   90.00
_cell.angle_gamma   90.00
#
_symmetry.space_group_name_H-M   'P 1'
#
loop_
_entity.id
_entity.type
_entity.pdbx_description
1 polymer ?
#
loop_
_entity_poly.entity_id
_entity_poly.type
_entity_poly.pdbx_seq_one_letter_code
_entity_poly.pdbx_strand_id
1 'polypeptide(L)'
;MHKCVLDVTVSVGCHSPGTHHKIHRLRNDIKQETVSEKIALFDVLERALEFGQRLGATYVELRGESGFVEYIQMDDSRVNALTQRIERGVAIRVLADGAWGFVSTGDIEGLNTAVESAYKMAKAAAITRREPIQLSEAQAYEDVVKAKIERDPREVPIDEKIKYMTDLTNTIHDYDERITAVTVKIRTASGKKFIATSDGSRIETPILLVWAYPWVSGKDGTRLSAARHEESSTHQGWEYLDTIATPEYIGEQVAKRVILQLEGTPAKGGSFPCILGPRVIGVLAHEALGHLAEADLTVQSAFNGKIGKVVAADGVSMTDDGTIPMNVGTSKYDDEGVPTSRVEIIKDSVLTELMTNREYAHKVGQRLTGNARAESYLYRPIIRMRNTMFERGDRSDEDLFEGIKFGYYCKDFRGGQAQMNASFQVGIQEAFEIVDGELGRPVTDLSISGIATDSLFKIEGISKNEFPWETGRCGKGQEAFIASGGPDIRFAKDGITFGGRS
;
A
#
# COMPACT_ATOMS: atom_id res chain seq x y z
N MET A 1 8.41 26.38 -14.05
CA MET A 1 7.66 25.48 -13.18
C MET A 1 6.36 26.17 -12.77
N HIS A 2 5.32 26.04 -13.58
CA HIS A 2 3.98 26.52 -13.19
C HIS A 2 3.12 25.29 -12.90
N LYS A 3 2.82 25.11 -11.60
CA LYS A 3 1.86 24.12 -11.13
C LYS A 3 0.46 24.61 -11.53
N CYS A 4 -0.18 23.97 -12.50
CA CYS A 4 -1.63 23.98 -12.60
C CYS A 4 -2.21 22.97 -11.59
N VAL A 5 -2.07 23.30 -10.31
CA VAL A 5 -2.83 22.68 -9.24
C VAL A 5 -3.87 23.74 -8.84
N LEU A 6 -5.13 23.49 -9.16
CA LEU A 6 -6.23 24.27 -8.58
C LEU A 6 -6.42 23.78 -7.14
N ASP A 7 -5.56 24.26 -6.23
CA ASP A 7 -5.76 24.08 -4.79
C ASP A 7 -6.88 25.00 -4.31
N VAL A 8 -8.01 24.43 -4.00
CA VAL A 8 -9.05 25.10 -3.21
C VAL A 8 -8.85 24.67 -1.76
N THR A 9 -7.92 25.34 -1.07
CA THR A 9 -7.80 25.20 0.38
C THR A 9 -8.88 26.05 1.03
N VAL A 10 -9.91 25.42 1.56
CA VAL A 10 -10.92 26.11 2.38
C VAL A 10 -10.45 26.03 3.82
N SER A 11 -9.82 27.10 4.32
CA SER A 11 -9.68 27.29 5.76
C SER A 11 -11.05 27.59 6.34
N VAL A 12 -11.50 26.79 7.31
CA VAL A 12 -12.79 26.96 8.00
C VAL A 12 -12.74 28.23 8.85
N GLY A 13 -13.16 29.34 8.24
CA GLY A 13 -13.39 30.62 8.87
C GLY A 13 -14.39 31.40 8.03
N CYS A 14 -15.64 31.48 8.47
CA CYS A 14 -16.79 32.22 7.94
C CYS A 14 -17.48 31.68 6.68
N HIS A 15 -18.73 31.31 6.87
CA HIS A 15 -19.71 31.03 5.82
C HIS A 15 -19.86 32.18 4.81
N SER A 16 -19.54 31.90 3.54
CA SER A 16 -20.01 32.71 2.43
C SER A 16 -20.75 31.83 1.41
N PRO A 17 -21.93 32.26 0.92
CA PRO A 17 -22.79 31.48 0.01
C PRO A 17 -22.18 31.16 -1.36
N GLY A 18 -21.05 31.77 -1.70
CA GLY A 18 -20.40 31.60 -3.01
C GLY A 18 -19.58 30.33 -3.19
N THR A 19 -19.19 29.67 -2.11
CA THR A 19 -18.27 28.51 -2.13
C THR A 19 -18.99 27.25 -2.61
N HIS A 20 -20.25 27.06 -2.22
CA HIS A 20 -21.07 25.90 -2.67
C HIS A 20 -21.29 25.86 -4.20
N HIS A 21 -21.43 27.02 -4.83
CA HIS A 21 -21.65 27.08 -6.29
C HIS A 21 -20.40 26.72 -7.11
N LYS A 22 -19.20 27.08 -6.62
CA LYS A 22 -17.93 26.70 -7.27
C LYS A 22 -17.64 25.20 -7.18
N ILE A 23 -17.90 24.59 -6.02
CA ILE A 23 -17.70 23.16 -5.79
C ILE A 23 -18.69 22.33 -6.63
N HIS A 24 -19.94 22.77 -6.75
CA HIS A 24 -20.94 22.11 -7.59
C HIS A 24 -20.59 22.16 -9.09
N ARG A 25 -19.98 23.26 -9.55
CA ARG A 25 -19.54 23.41 -10.94
C ARG A 25 -18.36 22.49 -11.25
N LEU A 26 -17.37 22.43 -10.38
CA LEU A 26 -16.22 21.51 -10.49
C LEU A 26 -16.64 20.05 -10.48
N ARG A 27 -17.64 19.67 -9.67
CA ARG A 27 -18.20 18.30 -9.64
C ARG A 27 -18.94 17.93 -10.93
N ASN A 28 -19.60 18.88 -11.57
CA ASN A 28 -20.33 18.65 -12.83
C ASN A 28 -19.39 18.54 -14.03
N ASP A 29 -18.25 19.23 -14.02
CA ASP A 29 -17.25 19.14 -15.08
C ASP A 29 -16.60 17.75 -15.17
N ILE A 30 -16.52 17.00 -14.06
CA ILE A 30 -16.01 15.62 -14.02
C ILE A 30 -17.07 14.59 -14.42
N LYS A 31 -18.37 14.88 -14.20
CA LYS A 31 -19.47 13.95 -14.50
C LYS A 31 -19.72 13.73 -15.99
N GLN A 32 -19.20 14.59 -16.87
CA GLN A 32 -19.52 14.60 -18.31
C GLN A 32 -18.36 14.22 -19.23
N GLU A 33 -17.40 13.40 -18.78
CA GLU A 33 -16.51 12.79 -19.78
C GLU A 33 -17.32 11.85 -20.68
N THR A 34 -17.72 12.38 -21.82
CA THR A 34 -18.44 11.63 -22.86
C THR A 34 -17.52 10.62 -23.55
N VAL A 35 -18.08 9.61 -24.20
CA VAL A 35 -17.31 8.65 -25.03
C VAL A 35 -16.43 9.39 -26.05
N SER A 36 -16.83 10.57 -26.52
CA SER A 36 -16.08 11.44 -27.43
C SER A 36 -14.82 12.01 -26.79
N GLU A 37 -14.83 12.38 -25.49
CA GLU A 37 -13.63 12.92 -24.80
C GLU A 37 -12.62 11.82 -24.49
N LYS A 38 -13.09 10.59 -24.23
CA LYS A 38 -12.22 9.42 -24.04
C LYS A 38 -11.41 9.07 -25.28
N ILE A 39 -12.08 9.02 -26.44
CA ILE A 39 -11.44 8.77 -27.74
C ILE A 39 -10.43 9.90 -28.00
N ALA A 40 -10.80 11.15 -27.74
CA ALA A 40 -9.92 12.30 -27.90
C ALA A 40 -8.64 12.22 -27.05
N LEU A 41 -8.70 11.67 -25.82
CA LEU A 41 -7.50 11.54 -24.99
C LEU A 41 -6.53 10.48 -25.52
N PHE A 42 -7.01 9.27 -25.86
CA PHE A 42 -6.14 8.26 -26.46
C PHE A 42 -5.53 8.74 -27.78
N ASP A 43 -6.31 9.42 -28.64
CA ASP A 43 -5.80 9.98 -29.89
C ASP A 43 -4.66 11.00 -29.68
N VAL A 44 -4.74 11.78 -28.58
CA VAL A 44 -3.69 12.74 -28.21
C VAL A 44 -2.46 11.99 -27.70
N LEU A 45 -2.65 10.98 -26.84
CA LEU A 45 -1.55 10.15 -26.35
C LEU A 45 -0.84 9.42 -27.49
N GLU A 46 -1.58 8.83 -28.43
CA GLU A 46 -1.02 8.11 -29.60
C GLU A 46 -0.20 9.02 -30.50
N ARG A 47 -0.69 10.20 -30.83
CA ARG A 47 0.11 11.18 -31.61
C ARG A 47 1.42 11.54 -30.91
N ALA A 48 1.41 11.62 -29.57
CA ALA A 48 2.61 11.88 -28.79
C ALA A 48 3.56 10.67 -28.74
N LEU A 49 3.03 9.42 -28.70
CA LEU A 49 3.83 8.20 -28.84
C LEU A 49 4.54 8.15 -30.20
N GLU A 50 3.78 8.34 -31.30
CA GLU A 50 4.34 8.39 -32.67
C GLU A 50 5.39 9.48 -32.81
N PHE A 51 5.17 10.64 -32.16
CA PHE A 51 6.17 11.71 -32.19
C PHE A 51 7.48 11.27 -31.53
N GLY A 52 7.41 10.61 -30.37
CA GLY A 52 8.59 10.07 -29.68
C GLY A 52 9.34 9.02 -30.51
N GLN A 53 8.61 8.13 -31.20
CA GLN A 53 9.20 7.15 -32.12
C GLN A 53 9.89 7.83 -33.30
N ARG A 54 9.29 8.89 -33.89
CA ARG A 54 9.93 9.69 -34.97
C ARG A 54 11.21 10.40 -34.52
N LEU A 55 11.35 10.73 -33.22
CA LEU A 55 12.59 11.26 -32.65
C LEU A 55 13.70 10.20 -32.53
N GLY A 56 13.37 8.91 -32.67
CA GLY A 56 14.31 7.79 -32.56
C GLY A 56 14.28 7.11 -31.16
N ALA A 57 13.22 7.30 -30.38
CA ALA A 57 13.03 6.55 -29.16
C ALA A 57 12.82 5.05 -29.45
N THR A 58 13.45 4.18 -28.66
CA THR A 58 13.25 2.73 -28.75
C THR A 58 11.96 2.28 -28.07
N TYR A 59 11.48 3.05 -27.07
CA TYR A 59 10.21 2.83 -26.39
C TYR A 59 9.68 4.14 -25.83
N VAL A 60 8.37 4.31 -25.90
CA VAL A 60 7.65 5.45 -25.32
C VAL A 60 6.43 4.95 -24.58
N GLU A 61 6.19 5.51 -23.41
CA GLU A 61 5.03 5.23 -22.59
C GLU A 61 4.44 6.52 -22.05
N LEU A 62 3.13 6.67 -22.19
CA LEU A 62 2.36 7.76 -21.62
C LEU A 62 1.30 7.21 -20.68
N ARG A 63 1.27 7.76 -19.46
CA ARG A 63 0.24 7.44 -18.47
C ARG A 63 -0.52 8.71 -18.11
N GLY A 64 -1.74 8.84 -18.65
CA GLY A 64 -2.66 9.92 -18.33
C GLY A 64 -3.46 9.59 -17.08
N GLU A 65 -3.69 10.57 -16.22
CA GLU A 65 -4.55 10.45 -15.05
C GLU A 65 -5.50 11.65 -14.97
N SER A 66 -6.75 11.39 -14.60
CA SER A 66 -7.75 12.41 -14.30
C SER A 66 -8.63 11.91 -13.15
N GLY A 67 -8.60 12.59 -12.02
CA GLY A 67 -9.33 12.17 -10.84
C GLY A 67 -9.59 13.29 -9.86
N PHE A 68 -10.52 13.03 -8.96
CA PHE A 68 -10.83 13.85 -7.80
C PHE A 68 -10.25 13.20 -6.56
N VAL A 69 -9.55 13.97 -5.74
CA VAL A 69 -8.99 13.53 -4.45
C VAL A 69 -9.52 14.43 -3.35
N GLU A 70 -9.96 13.80 -2.28
CA GLU A 70 -10.42 14.49 -1.08
C GLU A 70 -9.70 13.94 0.14
N TYR A 71 -9.36 14.84 1.07
CA TYR A 71 -8.80 14.50 2.37
C TYR A 71 -9.50 15.31 3.45
N ILE A 72 -9.94 14.64 4.52
CA ILE A 72 -10.56 15.26 5.69
C ILE A 72 -9.83 14.74 6.93
N GLN A 73 -9.51 15.68 7.84
CA GLN A 73 -9.03 15.34 9.19
C GLN A 73 -9.91 16.01 10.23
N MET A 74 -10.31 15.23 11.23
CA MET A 74 -11.06 15.70 12.37
C MET A 74 -10.33 15.27 13.66
N ASP A 75 -10.16 16.20 14.58
CA ASP A 75 -9.63 15.94 15.90
C ASP A 75 -10.80 16.15 16.91
N ASP A 76 -11.16 15.07 17.57
CA ASP A 76 -12.39 14.95 18.34
C ASP A 76 -13.61 15.41 17.51
N SER A 77 -14.28 16.47 17.91
CA SER A 77 -15.47 16.99 17.22
C SER A 77 -15.15 18.13 16.22
N ARG A 78 -13.87 18.42 15.96
CA ARG A 78 -13.45 19.57 15.14
C ARG A 78 -12.79 19.13 13.85
N VAL A 79 -13.33 19.59 12.72
CA VAL A 79 -12.66 19.44 11.42
C VAL A 79 -11.47 20.40 11.35
N ASN A 80 -10.25 19.86 11.26
CA ASN A 80 -9.01 20.61 11.20
C ASN A 80 -8.49 20.79 9.77
N ALA A 81 -8.78 19.86 8.89
CA ALA A 81 -8.41 19.97 7.48
C ALA A 81 -9.50 19.41 6.58
N LEU A 82 -9.76 20.08 5.50
CA LEU A 82 -10.59 19.63 4.39
C LEU A 82 -9.94 20.11 3.10
N THR A 83 -9.51 19.18 2.27
CA THR A 83 -8.90 19.48 0.98
C THR A 83 -9.60 18.70 -0.10
N GLN A 84 -9.99 19.38 -1.17
CA GLN A 84 -10.56 18.79 -2.38
C GLN A 84 -9.77 19.30 -3.58
N ARG A 85 -9.34 18.42 -4.45
CA ARG A 85 -8.56 18.79 -5.63
C ARG A 85 -8.86 17.88 -6.82
N ILE A 86 -8.73 18.43 -8.01
CA ILE A 86 -8.67 17.68 -9.26
C ILE A 86 -7.20 17.45 -9.57
N GLU A 87 -6.82 16.19 -9.74
CA GLU A 87 -5.52 15.79 -10.24
C GLU A 87 -5.69 15.39 -11.70
N ARG A 88 -4.99 16.07 -12.61
CA ARG A 88 -5.01 15.80 -14.04
C ARG A 88 -3.64 16.03 -14.64
N GLY A 89 -3.14 15.04 -15.38
CA GLY A 89 -1.86 15.19 -16.07
C GLY A 89 -1.42 13.90 -16.74
N VAL A 90 -0.25 13.97 -17.36
CA VAL A 90 0.36 12.87 -18.09
C VAL A 90 1.80 12.69 -17.64
N ALA A 91 2.15 11.46 -17.27
CA ALA A 91 3.52 10.99 -17.13
C ALA A 91 4.03 10.51 -18.48
N ILE A 92 5.22 10.90 -18.87
CA ILE A 92 5.88 10.54 -20.12
C ILE A 92 7.20 9.88 -19.78
N ARG A 93 7.40 8.65 -20.25
CA ARG A 93 8.66 7.92 -20.10
C ARG A 93 9.18 7.50 -21.48
N VAL A 94 10.41 7.88 -21.77
CA VAL A 94 11.07 7.63 -23.07
C VAL A 94 12.35 6.86 -22.84
N LEU A 95 12.53 5.75 -23.57
CA LEU A 95 13.79 5.02 -23.64
C LEU A 95 14.49 5.36 -24.96
N ALA A 96 15.70 5.89 -24.87
CA ALA A 96 16.54 6.17 -26.02
C ALA A 96 18.01 5.90 -25.67
N ASP A 97 18.74 5.26 -26.58
CA ASP A 97 20.15 4.86 -26.41
C ASP A 97 20.41 4.10 -25.10
N GLY A 98 19.43 3.30 -24.67
CA GLY A 98 19.53 2.49 -23.45
C GLY A 98 19.42 3.29 -22.13
N ALA A 99 18.84 4.48 -22.15
CA ALA A 99 18.59 5.25 -20.92
C ALA A 99 17.18 5.84 -20.91
N TRP A 100 16.64 6.01 -19.68
CA TRP A 100 15.32 6.61 -19.47
C TRP A 100 15.38 8.14 -19.36
N GLY A 101 14.42 8.80 -20.00
CA GLY A 101 13.99 10.14 -19.68
C GLY A 101 12.56 10.12 -19.13
N PHE A 102 12.28 10.98 -18.18
CA PHE A 102 10.97 11.09 -17.52
C PHE A 102 10.56 12.56 -17.39
N VAL A 103 9.34 12.85 -17.81
CA VAL A 103 8.69 14.16 -17.64
C VAL A 103 7.24 13.93 -17.24
N SER A 104 6.71 14.76 -16.37
CA SER A 104 5.27 14.83 -16.08
C SER A 104 4.75 16.23 -16.38
N THR A 105 3.54 16.32 -16.92
CA THR A 105 2.91 17.60 -17.28
C THR A 105 1.40 17.58 -17.08
N GLY A 106 0.84 18.74 -16.68
CA GLY A 106 -0.60 18.99 -16.72
C GLY A 106 -1.06 19.60 -18.06
N ASP A 107 -0.11 19.97 -18.95
CA ASP A 107 -0.40 20.54 -20.27
C ASP A 107 -0.53 19.42 -21.31
N ILE A 108 -1.79 19.07 -21.60
CA ILE A 108 -2.12 18.01 -22.57
C ILE A 108 -1.92 18.47 -24.02
N GLU A 109 -2.05 19.77 -24.31
CA GLU A 109 -1.81 20.31 -25.66
C GLU A 109 -0.32 20.33 -26.01
N GLY A 110 0.53 20.55 -25.00
CA GLY A 110 2.00 20.57 -25.12
C GLY A 110 2.69 19.22 -25.03
N LEU A 111 2.00 18.08 -25.17
CA LEU A 111 2.59 16.74 -24.98
C LEU A 111 3.80 16.46 -25.86
N ASN A 112 3.81 16.90 -27.12
CA ASN A 112 4.97 16.70 -27.98
C ASN A 112 6.24 17.38 -27.44
N THR A 113 6.11 18.57 -26.86
CA THR A 113 7.24 19.28 -26.21
C THR A 113 7.73 18.52 -24.97
N ALA A 114 6.81 17.93 -24.20
CA ALA A 114 7.16 17.12 -23.04
C ALA A 114 7.85 15.81 -23.46
N VAL A 115 7.38 15.14 -24.52
CA VAL A 115 8.03 13.95 -25.11
C VAL A 115 9.43 14.27 -25.61
N GLU A 116 9.61 15.40 -26.35
CA GLU A 116 10.92 15.84 -26.81
C GLU A 116 11.87 16.10 -25.63
N SER A 117 11.37 16.71 -24.56
CA SER A 117 12.14 16.94 -23.34
C SER A 117 12.56 15.62 -22.67
N ALA A 118 11.66 14.65 -22.54
CA ALA A 118 11.96 13.32 -22.03
C ALA A 118 13.00 12.62 -22.94
N TYR A 119 12.85 12.70 -24.25
CA TYR A 119 13.82 12.15 -25.19
C TYR A 119 15.23 12.76 -25.02
N LYS A 120 15.33 14.09 -24.92
CA LYS A 120 16.61 14.78 -24.66
C LYS A 120 17.23 14.37 -23.34
N MET A 121 16.42 14.19 -22.28
CA MET A 121 16.88 13.68 -20.98
C MET A 121 17.43 12.24 -21.10
N ALA A 122 16.75 11.36 -21.83
CA ALA A 122 17.21 10.01 -22.10
C ALA A 122 18.57 10.00 -22.81
N LYS A 123 18.70 10.78 -23.90
CA LYS A 123 19.96 10.92 -24.65
C LYS A 123 21.11 11.42 -23.78
N ALA A 124 20.85 12.42 -22.93
CA ALA A 124 21.84 12.95 -21.99
C ALA A 124 22.26 11.91 -20.93
N ALA A 125 21.30 11.15 -20.38
CA ALA A 125 21.56 10.11 -19.41
C ALA A 125 22.34 8.92 -20.01
N ALA A 126 22.13 8.62 -21.29
CA ALA A 126 22.83 7.55 -22.00
C ALA A 126 24.36 7.77 -22.05
N ILE A 127 24.82 9.03 -22.09
CA ILE A 127 26.26 9.36 -22.19
C ILE A 127 27.06 8.80 -21.01
N THR A 128 26.49 8.79 -19.82
CA THR A 128 27.16 8.36 -18.59
C THR A 128 26.81 6.94 -18.16
N ARG A 129 25.82 6.31 -18.85
CA ARG A 129 25.34 5.00 -18.49
C ARG A 129 26.31 3.90 -18.94
N ARG A 130 26.69 3.01 -18.02
CA ARG A 130 27.64 1.91 -18.34
C ARG A 130 26.93 0.72 -19.01
N GLU A 131 25.73 0.40 -18.57
CA GLU A 131 24.93 -0.73 -19.07
C GLU A 131 23.64 -0.21 -19.67
N PRO A 132 23.42 -0.39 -20.98
CA PRO A 132 22.18 0.02 -21.63
C PRO A 132 20.99 -0.72 -21.03
N ILE A 133 19.88 0.00 -20.78
CA ILE A 133 18.61 -0.59 -20.38
C ILE A 133 18.03 -1.34 -21.57
N GLN A 134 17.57 -2.55 -21.29
CA GLN A 134 16.76 -3.37 -22.18
C GLN A 134 15.47 -3.76 -21.48
N LEU A 135 14.38 -3.83 -22.23
CA LEU A 135 13.08 -4.20 -21.70
C LEU A 135 12.73 -5.63 -22.08
N SER A 136 12.17 -6.38 -21.15
CA SER A 136 11.49 -7.62 -21.52
C SER A 136 10.31 -7.31 -22.43
N GLU A 137 10.09 -8.15 -23.44
CA GLU A 137 8.91 -8.07 -24.28
C GLU A 137 7.64 -8.23 -23.43
N ALA A 138 6.64 -7.41 -23.73
CA ALA A 138 5.33 -7.48 -23.12
C ALA A 138 4.27 -7.53 -24.21
N GLN A 139 3.24 -8.35 -24.00
CA GLN A 139 2.09 -8.36 -24.90
C GLN A 139 1.34 -7.03 -24.79
N ALA A 140 0.94 -6.47 -25.92
CA ALA A 140 0.08 -5.31 -25.97
C ALA A 140 -1.39 -5.70 -25.66
N TYR A 141 -2.07 -4.83 -24.93
CA TYR A 141 -3.48 -5.01 -24.57
C TYR A 141 -4.29 -3.76 -24.90
N GLU A 142 -5.47 -3.98 -25.45
CA GLU A 142 -6.51 -2.96 -25.56
C GLU A 142 -7.66 -3.34 -24.63
N ASP A 143 -7.87 -2.57 -23.55
CA ASP A 143 -8.83 -2.94 -22.52
C ASP A 143 -9.39 -1.73 -21.76
N VAL A 144 -10.62 -1.88 -21.29
CA VAL A 144 -11.31 -0.94 -20.41
C VAL A 144 -11.73 -1.69 -19.13
N VAL A 145 -10.96 -1.53 -18.09
CA VAL A 145 -11.25 -2.11 -16.78
C VAL A 145 -12.34 -1.29 -16.09
N LYS A 146 -13.43 -1.96 -15.68
CA LYS A 146 -14.56 -1.31 -15.02
C LYS A 146 -14.52 -1.56 -13.52
N ALA A 147 -14.68 -0.50 -12.72
CA ALA A 147 -14.97 -0.64 -11.29
C ALA A 147 -16.48 -0.92 -11.11
N LYS A 148 -16.81 -1.79 -10.15
CA LYS A 148 -18.18 -1.98 -9.66
C LYS A 148 -18.29 -1.24 -8.32
N ILE A 149 -18.73 -0.01 -8.37
CA ILE A 149 -18.98 0.82 -7.19
C ILE A 149 -20.47 1.12 -7.08
N GLU A 150 -21.01 1.06 -5.88
CA GLU A 150 -22.43 1.38 -5.61
C GLU A 150 -22.59 2.88 -5.29
N ARG A 151 -21.61 3.43 -4.55
CA ARG A 151 -21.61 4.83 -4.13
C ARG A 151 -20.29 5.51 -4.46
N ASP A 152 -20.23 6.29 -5.53
CA ASP A 152 -19.03 7.05 -5.89
C ASP A 152 -18.68 8.05 -4.76
N PRO A 153 -17.45 8.03 -4.20
CA PRO A 153 -17.06 8.95 -3.13
C PRO A 153 -17.22 10.43 -3.49
N ARG A 154 -17.22 10.77 -4.79
CA ARG A 154 -17.48 12.15 -5.28
C ARG A 154 -18.92 12.59 -5.09
N GLU A 155 -19.85 11.63 -5.06
CA GLU A 155 -21.30 11.91 -4.96
C GLU A 155 -21.79 12.01 -3.52
N VAL A 156 -20.99 11.50 -2.58
CA VAL A 156 -21.33 11.56 -1.15
C VAL A 156 -21.23 12.98 -0.64
N PRO A 157 -22.30 13.53 -0.03
CA PRO A 157 -22.27 14.87 0.56
C PRO A 157 -21.23 15.00 1.67
N ILE A 158 -20.63 16.20 1.78
CA ILE A 158 -19.61 16.43 2.81
C ILE A 158 -20.16 16.24 4.24
N ASP A 159 -21.42 16.63 4.46
CA ASP A 159 -22.05 16.49 5.77
C ASP A 159 -22.21 15.00 6.17
N GLU A 160 -22.43 14.11 5.21
CA GLU A 160 -22.49 12.66 5.46
C GLU A 160 -21.10 12.11 5.82
N LYS A 161 -20.04 12.57 5.15
CA LYS A 161 -18.66 12.21 5.49
C LYS A 161 -18.27 12.69 6.89
N ILE A 162 -18.64 13.92 7.24
CA ILE A 162 -18.42 14.47 8.58
C ILE A 162 -19.23 13.69 9.61
N LYS A 163 -20.48 13.30 9.27
CA LYS A 163 -21.30 12.47 10.15
C LYS A 163 -20.61 11.14 10.45
N TYR A 164 -20.11 10.43 9.42
CA TYR A 164 -19.36 9.18 9.60
C TYR A 164 -18.17 9.37 10.57
N MET A 165 -17.38 10.45 10.39
CA MET A 165 -16.24 10.74 11.27
C MET A 165 -16.69 11.06 12.71
N THR A 166 -17.82 11.75 12.85
CA THR A 166 -18.41 12.07 14.16
C THR A 166 -18.92 10.79 14.86
N ASP A 167 -19.61 9.94 14.12
CA ASP A 167 -20.12 8.67 14.66
C ASP A 167 -18.93 7.78 15.11
N LEU A 168 -17.87 7.69 14.30
CA LEU A 168 -16.65 6.97 14.65
C LEU A 168 -15.98 7.55 15.92
N THR A 169 -15.87 8.87 16.02
CA THR A 169 -15.31 9.54 17.19
C THR A 169 -16.13 9.27 18.43
N ASN A 170 -17.46 9.33 18.33
CA ASN A 170 -18.37 9.04 19.45
C ASN A 170 -18.25 7.58 19.89
N THR A 171 -18.29 6.62 18.96
CA THR A 171 -18.08 5.19 19.25
C THR A 171 -16.80 4.95 20.05
N ILE A 172 -15.72 5.65 19.66
CA ILE A 172 -14.43 5.53 20.34
C ILE A 172 -14.50 6.10 21.77
N HIS A 173 -15.04 7.31 21.95
CA HIS A 173 -15.14 7.94 23.28
C HIS A 173 -16.13 7.21 24.19
N ASP A 174 -17.24 6.70 23.65
CA ASP A 174 -18.25 5.98 24.43
C ASP A 174 -17.75 4.60 24.91
N TYR A 175 -16.64 4.09 24.36
CA TYR A 175 -16.08 2.80 24.74
C TYR A 175 -15.50 2.79 26.14
N ASP A 176 -14.75 3.85 26.55
CA ASP A 176 -14.14 3.96 27.87
C ASP A 176 -13.74 5.41 28.18
N GLU A 177 -14.04 5.88 29.41
CA GLU A 177 -13.73 7.23 29.88
C GLU A 177 -12.24 7.60 29.90
N ARG A 178 -11.35 6.62 29.86
CA ARG A 178 -9.88 6.81 29.80
C ARG A 178 -9.38 7.21 28.42
N ILE A 179 -10.23 7.20 27.40
CA ILE A 179 -9.89 7.71 26.07
C ILE A 179 -9.90 9.24 26.10
N THR A 180 -8.77 9.86 25.73
CA THR A 180 -8.54 11.29 25.94
C THR A 180 -8.47 12.11 24.66
N ALA A 181 -8.17 11.50 23.51
CA ALA A 181 -8.11 12.20 22.23
C ALA A 181 -8.28 11.22 21.06
N VAL A 182 -9.01 11.68 20.05
CA VAL A 182 -9.30 10.93 18.83
C VAL A 182 -9.00 11.81 17.61
N THR A 183 -8.12 11.35 16.74
CA THR A 183 -7.93 11.93 15.41
C THR A 183 -8.45 10.96 14.37
N VAL A 184 -9.40 11.37 13.56
CA VAL A 184 -9.92 10.59 12.42
C VAL A 184 -9.48 11.25 11.12
N LYS A 185 -8.94 10.45 10.19
CA LYS A 185 -8.58 10.90 8.84
C LYS A 185 -9.32 10.07 7.82
N ILE A 186 -9.86 10.72 6.79
CA ILE A 186 -10.45 10.07 5.63
C ILE A 186 -9.77 10.62 4.38
N ARG A 187 -9.45 9.71 3.45
CA ARG A 187 -9.02 10.07 2.09
C ARG A 187 -9.86 9.31 1.09
N THR A 188 -10.36 10.00 0.08
CA THR A 188 -11.04 9.37 -1.04
C THR A 188 -10.43 9.84 -2.36
N ALA A 189 -10.41 8.96 -3.34
CA ALA A 189 -10.07 9.29 -4.72
C ALA A 189 -11.01 8.55 -5.66
N SER A 190 -11.39 9.20 -6.77
CA SER A 190 -12.16 8.57 -7.83
C SER A 190 -11.82 9.23 -9.17
N GLY A 191 -11.54 8.40 -10.17
CA GLY A 191 -11.12 8.90 -11.48
C GLY A 191 -10.73 7.78 -12.43
N LYS A 192 -9.87 8.12 -13.39
CA LYS A 192 -9.40 7.20 -14.42
C LYS A 192 -7.92 7.38 -14.70
N LYS A 193 -7.30 6.28 -15.04
CA LYS A 193 -5.94 6.18 -15.53
C LYS A 193 -5.97 5.60 -16.94
N PHE A 194 -5.14 6.15 -17.81
CA PHE A 194 -4.97 5.76 -19.20
C PHE A 194 -3.51 5.39 -19.43
N ILE A 195 -3.25 4.21 -19.93
CA ILE A 195 -1.90 3.73 -20.25
C ILE A 195 -1.85 3.52 -21.75
N ALA A 196 -0.89 4.19 -22.40
CA ALA A 196 -0.60 4.04 -23.83
C ALA A 196 0.90 3.81 -24.03
N THR A 197 1.26 2.80 -24.80
CA THR A 197 2.67 2.44 -25.05
C THR A 197 2.96 2.33 -26.54
N SER A 198 4.21 2.58 -26.92
CA SER A 198 4.66 2.41 -28.31
C SER A 198 4.63 0.95 -28.80
N ASP A 199 4.47 -0.01 -27.89
CA ASP A 199 4.26 -1.42 -28.23
C ASP A 199 2.79 -1.73 -28.57
N GLY A 200 1.88 -0.75 -28.44
CA GLY A 200 0.48 -0.84 -28.83
C GLY A 200 -0.51 -1.06 -27.69
N SER A 201 -0.10 -1.01 -26.42
CA SER A 201 -1.06 -1.08 -25.33
C SER A 201 -1.91 0.19 -25.22
N ARG A 202 -3.23 0.01 -25.00
CA ARG A 202 -4.25 1.04 -24.77
C ARG A 202 -5.17 0.57 -23.63
N ILE A 203 -4.90 1.00 -22.42
CA ILE A 203 -5.60 0.50 -21.23
C ILE A 203 -6.23 1.66 -20.47
N GLU A 204 -7.55 1.61 -20.25
CA GLU A 204 -8.24 2.46 -19.31
C GLU A 204 -8.49 1.65 -18.02
N THR A 205 -8.12 2.21 -16.86
CA THR A 205 -8.35 1.59 -15.56
C THR A 205 -8.89 2.62 -14.57
N PRO A 206 -9.75 2.23 -13.61
CA PRO A 206 -10.26 3.15 -12.61
C PRO A 206 -9.15 3.58 -11.63
N ILE A 207 -9.23 4.80 -11.15
CA ILE A 207 -8.62 5.25 -9.90
C ILE A 207 -9.74 5.26 -8.87
N LEU A 208 -9.59 4.47 -7.82
CA LEU A 208 -10.53 4.42 -6.72
C LEU A 208 -9.78 4.23 -5.41
N LEU A 209 -10.16 4.99 -4.41
CA LEU A 209 -9.66 4.86 -3.06
C LEU A 209 -10.72 5.34 -2.08
N VAL A 210 -10.96 4.54 -1.07
CA VAL A 210 -11.59 4.93 0.19
C VAL A 210 -10.69 4.47 1.31
N TRP A 211 -10.32 5.39 2.20
CA TRP A 211 -9.39 5.13 3.29
C TRP A 211 -9.84 5.84 4.55
N ALA A 212 -9.87 5.13 5.67
CA ALA A 212 -10.18 5.64 7.00
C ALA A 212 -9.06 5.27 7.98
N TYR A 213 -8.66 6.23 8.82
CA TYR A 213 -7.56 6.06 9.74
C TYR A 213 -7.83 6.81 11.05
N PRO A 214 -8.35 6.17 12.09
CA PRO A 214 -8.35 6.70 13.43
C PRO A 214 -7.00 6.50 14.12
N TRP A 215 -6.59 7.51 14.86
CA TRP A 215 -5.52 7.49 15.85
C TRP A 215 -6.09 7.91 17.18
N VAL A 216 -5.93 7.08 18.20
CA VAL A 216 -6.58 7.24 19.50
C VAL A 216 -5.54 7.23 20.61
N SER A 217 -5.68 8.14 21.56
CA SER A 217 -4.87 8.20 22.77
C SER A 217 -5.71 7.99 24.02
N GLY A 218 -5.15 7.30 25.00
CA GLY A 218 -5.77 7.05 26.28
C GLY A 218 -4.83 7.33 27.46
N LYS A 219 -5.42 7.57 28.63
CA LYS A 219 -4.68 7.87 29.86
C LYS A 219 -5.37 7.25 31.08
N ASP A 220 -4.58 6.61 31.94
CA ASP A 220 -5.01 6.12 33.25
C ASP A 220 -3.92 6.48 34.28
N GLY A 221 -4.23 7.46 35.12
CA GLY A 221 -3.25 8.05 36.03
C GLY A 221 -2.03 8.60 35.29
N THR A 222 -0.87 7.99 35.47
CA THR A 222 0.38 8.34 34.78
C THR A 222 0.64 7.48 33.52
N ARG A 223 -0.15 6.45 33.29
CA ARG A 223 -0.03 5.59 32.11
C ARG A 223 -0.62 6.28 30.88
N LEU A 224 0.08 6.19 29.78
CA LEU A 224 -0.36 6.69 28.49
C LEU A 224 -0.37 5.52 27.49
N SER A 225 -1.36 5.49 26.63
CA SER A 225 -1.43 4.56 25.52
C SER A 225 -1.83 5.27 24.23
N ALA A 226 -1.50 4.66 23.10
CA ALA A 226 -2.01 5.08 21.81
C ALA A 226 -2.13 3.87 20.88
N ALA A 227 -3.18 3.87 20.08
CA ALA A 227 -3.39 2.86 19.06
C ALA A 227 -3.92 3.49 17.77
N ARG A 228 -3.75 2.76 16.67
CA ARG A 228 -4.30 3.09 15.36
C ARG A 228 -5.09 1.91 14.80
N HIS A 229 -5.96 2.23 13.87
CA HIS A 229 -6.53 1.28 12.94
C HIS A 229 -6.49 1.87 11.53
N GLU A 230 -6.42 1.04 10.52
CA GLU A 230 -6.36 1.47 9.12
C GLU A 230 -7.24 0.55 8.29
N GLU A 231 -8.17 1.14 7.54
CA GLU A 231 -9.02 0.43 6.60
C GLU A 231 -9.01 1.13 5.25
N SER A 232 -8.91 0.36 4.17
CA SER A 232 -8.95 0.93 2.84
C SER A 232 -9.51 -0.03 1.79
N SER A 233 -10.12 0.54 0.74
CA SER A 233 -10.55 -0.16 -0.45
C SER A 233 -10.13 0.60 -1.70
N THR A 234 -9.70 -0.14 -2.73
CA THR A 234 -9.45 0.35 -4.09
C THR A 234 -10.45 -0.24 -5.10
N HIS A 235 -11.46 -0.99 -4.62
CA HIS A 235 -12.42 -1.71 -5.45
C HIS A 235 -13.88 -1.35 -5.13
N GLN A 236 -14.14 -0.81 -3.94
CA GLN A 236 -15.44 -0.34 -3.48
C GLN A 236 -15.41 1.17 -3.27
N GLY A 237 -16.55 1.83 -3.50
CA GLY A 237 -16.70 3.24 -3.21
C GLY A 237 -17.04 3.50 -1.74
N TRP A 238 -17.83 4.53 -1.47
CA TRP A 238 -18.18 4.90 -0.10
C TRP A 238 -18.95 3.79 0.64
N GLU A 239 -19.64 2.89 -0.08
CA GLU A 239 -20.31 1.73 0.51
C GLU A 239 -19.38 0.85 1.36
N TYR A 240 -18.07 0.89 1.13
CA TYR A 240 -17.09 0.20 1.99
C TYR A 240 -17.12 0.70 3.43
N LEU A 241 -17.23 2.02 3.62
CA LEU A 241 -17.33 2.63 4.95
C LEU A 241 -18.72 2.45 5.57
N ASP A 242 -19.75 2.28 4.74
CA ASP A 242 -21.11 2.06 5.23
C ASP A 242 -21.34 0.62 5.72
N THR A 243 -20.60 -0.37 5.17
CA THR A 243 -20.95 -1.79 5.34
C THR A 243 -19.85 -2.65 5.94
N ILE A 244 -18.58 -2.32 5.69
CA ILE A 244 -17.42 -3.12 6.13
C ILE A 244 -16.63 -2.36 7.19
N ALA A 245 -16.15 -1.19 6.86
CA ALA A 245 -15.34 -0.34 7.75
C ALA A 245 -16.23 0.67 8.48
N THR A 246 -17.28 0.16 9.17
CA THR A 246 -18.26 1.02 9.84
C THR A 246 -17.67 1.73 11.06
N PRO A 247 -18.26 2.87 11.50
CA PRO A 247 -17.82 3.56 12.71
C PRO A 247 -17.75 2.65 13.93
N GLU A 248 -18.72 1.76 14.10
CA GLU A 248 -18.82 0.82 15.22
C GLU A 248 -17.65 -0.18 15.15
N TYR A 249 -17.46 -0.84 14.01
CA TYR A 249 -16.39 -1.82 13.85
C TYR A 249 -15.00 -1.21 14.09
N ILE A 250 -14.67 -0.14 13.35
CA ILE A 250 -13.36 0.51 13.47
C ILE A 250 -13.16 1.09 14.87
N GLY A 251 -14.21 1.75 15.41
CA GLY A 251 -14.17 2.40 16.72
C GLY A 251 -13.89 1.42 17.84
N GLU A 252 -14.61 0.31 17.89
CA GLU A 252 -14.40 -0.75 18.89
C GLU A 252 -12.99 -1.37 18.78
N GLN A 253 -12.51 -1.63 17.55
CA GLN A 253 -11.19 -2.23 17.37
C GLN A 253 -10.06 -1.35 17.90
N VAL A 254 -10.09 -0.05 17.60
CA VAL A 254 -9.02 0.85 18.04
C VAL A 254 -9.12 1.19 19.52
N ALA A 255 -10.34 1.41 20.05
CA ALA A 255 -10.59 1.72 21.45
C ALA A 255 -10.14 0.55 22.35
N LYS A 256 -10.54 -0.68 22.02
CA LYS A 256 -10.11 -1.89 22.72
C LYS A 256 -8.58 -1.97 22.85
N ARG A 257 -7.83 -1.67 21.77
CA ARG A 257 -6.36 -1.70 21.80
C ARG A 257 -5.77 -0.66 22.76
N VAL A 258 -6.37 0.55 22.81
CA VAL A 258 -5.94 1.59 23.75
C VAL A 258 -6.14 1.10 25.19
N ILE A 259 -7.29 0.54 25.49
CA ILE A 259 -7.63 0.08 26.86
C ILE A 259 -6.78 -1.13 27.25
N LEU A 260 -6.59 -2.11 26.36
CA LEU A 260 -5.68 -3.23 26.60
C LEU A 260 -4.25 -2.79 26.96
N GLN A 261 -3.75 -1.73 26.32
CA GLN A 261 -2.43 -1.17 26.66
C GLN A 261 -2.42 -0.46 28.02
N LEU A 262 -3.50 0.22 28.42
CA LEU A 262 -3.61 0.85 29.74
C LEU A 262 -3.67 -0.21 30.85
N GLU A 263 -4.36 -1.31 30.65
CA GLU A 263 -4.53 -2.42 31.59
C GLU A 263 -3.35 -3.39 31.57
N GLY A 264 -2.61 -3.43 30.44
CA GLY A 264 -1.51 -4.35 30.24
C GLY A 264 -0.36 -4.16 31.23
N THR A 265 0.33 -5.25 31.52
CA THR A 265 1.59 -5.20 32.26
C THR A 265 2.76 -4.97 31.33
N PRO A 266 3.80 -4.22 31.73
CA PRO A 266 5.00 -4.07 30.92
C PRO A 266 5.61 -5.42 30.57
N ALA A 267 5.89 -5.62 29.27
CA ALA A 267 6.50 -6.85 28.81
C ALA A 267 7.95 -6.98 29.30
N LYS A 268 8.41 -8.22 29.48
CA LYS A 268 9.82 -8.52 29.74
C LYS A 268 10.58 -8.54 28.41
N GLY A 269 11.71 -7.84 28.36
CA GLY A 269 12.66 -7.96 27.27
C GLY A 269 13.36 -9.31 27.28
N GLY A 270 13.84 -9.75 26.11
CA GLY A 270 14.59 -10.99 25.96
C GLY A 270 14.19 -11.80 24.73
N SER A 271 14.48 -13.08 24.75
CA SER A 271 14.19 -14.00 23.66
C SER A 271 13.34 -15.16 24.17
N PHE A 272 12.15 -15.29 23.63
CA PHE A 272 11.13 -16.27 24.04
C PHE A 272 10.49 -16.89 22.81
N PRO A 273 9.93 -18.11 22.91
CA PRO A 273 9.01 -18.58 21.88
C PRO A 273 7.85 -17.63 21.74
N CYS A 274 7.34 -17.45 20.54
CA CYS A 274 6.21 -16.55 20.32
C CYS A 274 5.32 -16.99 19.18
N ILE A 275 4.11 -16.44 19.16
CA ILE A 275 3.19 -16.50 18.04
C ILE A 275 3.03 -15.07 17.51
N LEU A 276 3.24 -14.87 16.23
CA LEU A 276 2.93 -13.62 15.53
C LEU A 276 1.62 -13.80 14.79
N GLY A 277 0.65 -12.99 15.17
CA GLY A 277 -0.69 -13.00 14.56
C GLY A 277 -0.71 -12.34 13.17
N PRO A 278 -1.83 -12.47 12.44
CA PRO A 278 -1.96 -12.11 11.03
C PRO A 278 -1.46 -10.71 10.66
N ARG A 279 -1.77 -9.71 11.48
CA ARG A 279 -1.36 -8.32 11.23
C ARG A 279 0.15 -8.12 11.43
N VAL A 280 0.72 -8.75 12.46
CA VAL A 280 2.18 -8.65 12.74
C VAL A 280 2.97 -9.44 11.72
N ILE A 281 2.50 -10.64 11.34
CA ILE A 281 3.17 -11.43 10.31
C ILE A 281 3.05 -10.78 8.93
N GLY A 282 1.95 -10.10 8.64
CA GLY A 282 1.75 -9.31 7.43
C GLY A 282 2.77 -8.19 7.30
N VAL A 283 3.01 -7.40 8.36
CA VAL A 283 4.05 -6.35 8.31
C VAL A 283 5.45 -6.95 8.19
N LEU A 284 5.71 -8.12 8.78
CA LEU A 284 7.00 -8.81 8.61
C LEU A 284 7.17 -9.29 7.16
N ALA A 285 6.13 -9.87 6.55
CA ALA A 285 6.11 -10.27 5.15
C ALA A 285 6.40 -9.08 4.23
N HIS A 286 5.79 -7.93 4.50
CA HIS A 286 5.94 -6.73 3.69
C HIS A 286 7.30 -6.06 3.90
N GLU A 287 7.59 -5.60 5.13
CA GLU A 287 8.74 -4.75 5.43
C GLU A 287 10.07 -5.51 5.40
N ALA A 288 10.10 -6.67 6.02
CA ALA A 288 11.36 -7.36 6.26
C ALA A 288 11.74 -8.37 5.17
N LEU A 289 10.79 -8.76 4.30
CA LEU A 289 11.02 -9.76 3.27
C LEU A 289 10.59 -9.29 1.88
N GLY A 290 9.42 -8.66 1.75
CA GLY A 290 8.87 -8.23 0.49
C GLY A 290 9.77 -7.23 -0.23
N HIS A 291 10.28 -6.21 0.47
CA HIS A 291 11.23 -5.26 -0.11
C HIS A 291 12.55 -5.90 -0.54
N LEU A 292 12.97 -7.03 0.07
CA LEU A 292 14.17 -7.76 -0.37
C LEU A 292 13.97 -8.45 -1.72
N ALA A 293 12.72 -8.77 -2.05
CA ALA A 293 12.32 -9.47 -3.27
C ALA A 293 11.92 -8.52 -4.42
N GLU A 294 11.94 -7.20 -4.22
CA GLU A 294 11.82 -6.24 -5.31
C GLU A 294 13.11 -6.19 -6.12
N ALA A 295 13.08 -6.59 -7.40
CA ALA A 295 14.28 -6.81 -8.21
C ALA A 295 15.19 -5.58 -8.34
N ASP A 296 14.66 -4.36 -8.23
CA ASP A 296 15.42 -3.11 -8.25
C ASP A 296 16.21 -2.88 -6.93
N LEU A 297 15.82 -3.52 -5.83
CA LEU A 297 16.48 -3.46 -4.53
C LEU A 297 17.33 -4.70 -4.26
N THR A 298 17.05 -5.83 -4.90
CA THR A 298 17.65 -7.15 -4.58
C THR A 298 19.17 -7.14 -4.62
N VAL A 299 19.79 -6.38 -5.53
CA VAL A 299 21.28 -6.29 -5.62
C VAL A 299 21.92 -5.81 -4.31
N GLN A 300 21.20 -5.02 -3.51
CA GLN A 300 21.66 -4.49 -2.22
C GLN A 300 20.99 -5.20 -1.03
N SER A 301 20.17 -6.21 -1.27
CA SER A 301 19.38 -6.90 -0.25
C SER A 301 20.02 -8.21 0.21
N ALA A 302 19.53 -8.71 1.33
CA ALA A 302 19.89 -10.02 1.85
C ALA A 302 19.49 -11.19 0.92
N PHE A 303 18.66 -10.97 -0.11
CA PHE A 303 18.29 -11.97 -1.12
C PHE A 303 19.20 -12.00 -2.35
N ASN A 304 20.20 -11.13 -2.41
CA ASN A 304 21.14 -11.10 -3.54
C ASN A 304 21.82 -12.47 -3.74
N GLY A 305 21.72 -13.01 -4.95
CA GLY A 305 22.32 -14.30 -5.34
C GLY A 305 21.74 -15.53 -4.61
N LYS A 306 20.53 -15.42 -4.01
CA LYS A 306 19.89 -16.52 -3.29
C LYS A 306 18.75 -17.22 -4.06
N ILE A 307 18.44 -16.81 -5.27
CA ILE A 307 17.47 -17.53 -6.11
C ILE A 307 17.88 -19.02 -6.23
N GLY A 308 16.92 -19.91 -6.00
CA GLY A 308 17.11 -21.37 -5.98
C GLY A 308 17.74 -21.92 -4.69
N LYS A 309 17.95 -21.08 -3.67
CA LYS A 309 18.51 -21.50 -2.38
C LYS A 309 17.42 -21.58 -1.31
N VAL A 310 17.62 -22.47 -0.35
CA VAL A 310 16.80 -22.54 0.86
C VAL A 310 17.07 -21.29 1.71
N VAL A 311 16.00 -20.58 2.07
CA VAL A 311 16.03 -19.32 2.83
C VAL A 311 15.11 -19.30 4.05
N ALA A 312 14.40 -20.41 4.31
CA ALA A 312 13.44 -20.53 5.40
C ALA A 312 13.41 -21.97 5.96
N ALA A 313 12.73 -22.17 7.08
CA ALA A 313 12.40 -23.48 7.60
C ALA A 313 11.51 -24.25 6.61
N ASP A 314 11.45 -25.58 6.78
CA ASP A 314 10.70 -26.47 5.89
C ASP A 314 9.21 -26.09 5.81
N GLY A 315 8.65 -26.13 4.60
CA GLY A 315 7.24 -25.83 4.33
C GLY A 315 6.86 -24.35 4.34
N VAL A 316 7.80 -23.42 4.62
CA VAL A 316 7.51 -21.98 4.58
C VAL A 316 7.36 -21.50 3.16
N SER A 317 6.22 -20.88 2.84
CA SER A 317 5.96 -20.24 1.55
C SER A 317 5.44 -18.82 1.73
N MET A 318 5.85 -17.92 0.81
CA MET A 318 5.49 -16.51 0.83
C MET A 318 5.26 -16.01 -0.60
N THR A 319 4.18 -15.25 -0.79
CA THR A 319 3.78 -14.74 -2.11
C THR A 319 3.49 -13.24 -2.08
N ASP A 320 3.56 -12.61 -3.28
CA ASP A 320 2.92 -11.33 -3.58
C ASP A 320 1.93 -11.55 -4.72
N ASP A 321 0.64 -11.31 -4.48
CA ASP A 321 -0.39 -11.67 -5.45
C ASP A 321 -1.26 -10.46 -5.81
N GLY A 322 -1.11 -9.98 -7.06
CA GLY A 322 -1.90 -8.88 -7.61
C GLY A 322 -3.30 -9.27 -8.11
N THR A 323 -3.71 -10.55 -7.93
CA THR A 323 -4.95 -11.09 -8.50
C THR A 323 -6.02 -11.44 -7.46
N ILE A 324 -5.73 -11.31 -6.16
CA ILE A 324 -6.67 -11.61 -5.08
C ILE A 324 -7.89 -10.68 -5.17
N PRO A 325 -9.11 -11.21 -5.38
CA PRO A 325 -10.29 -10.37 -5.58
C PRO A 325 -10.53 -9.41 -4.42
N MET A 326 -10.91 -8.17 -4.75
CA MET A 326 -11.28 -7.11 -3.81
C MET A 326 -10.19 -6.62 -2.86
N ASN A 327 -8.98 -7.18 -2.92
CA ASN A 327 -7.89 -6.76 -2.06
C ASN A 327 -7.20 -5.49 -2.58
N VAL A 328 -6.67 -4.67 -1.68
CA VAL A 328 -6.22 -3.29 -1.95
C VAL A 328 -5.08 -3.20 -2.96
N GLY A 329 -4.15 -4.17 -2.95
CA GLY A 329 -3.05 -4.22 -3.91
C GLY A 329 -3.42 -4.79 -5.29
N THR A 330 -4.65 -5.27 -5.47
CA THR A 330 -5.11 -5.94 -6.69
C THR A 330 -5.36 -4.94 -7.82
N SER A 331 -4.94 -5.28 -9.01
CA SER A 331 -5.36 -4.62 -10.25
C SER A 331 -5.14 -5.55 -11.44
N LYS A 332 -5.86 -5.35 -12.54
CA LYS A 332 -5.72 -6.19 -13.73
C LYS A 332 -4.39 -5.97 -14.44
N TYR A 333 -3.91 -4.74 -14.45
CA TYR A 333 -2.64 -4.33 -15.07
C TYR A 333 -1.83 -3.48 -14.11
N ASP A 334 -0.52 -3.49 -14.27
CA ASP A 334 0.39 -2.53 -13.65
C ASP A 334 0.50 -1.23 -14.47
N ASP A 335 1.32 -0.31 -14.00
CA ASP A 335 1.49 1.01 -14.65
C ASP A 335 2.42 1.00 -15.88
N GLU A 336 2.93 -0.17 -16.29
CA GLU A 336 3.58 -0.43 -17.58
C GLU A 336 2.64 -1.18 -18.56
N GLY A 337 1.38 -1.45 -18.16
CA GLY A 337 0.40 -2.20 -18.96
C GLY A 337 0.61 -3.72 -18.94
N VAL A 338 1.41 -4.23 -18.02
CA VAL A 338 1.63 -5.66 -17.82
C VAL A 338 0.54 -6.25 -16.92
N PRO A 339 -0.08 -7.38 -17.29
CA PRO A 339 -1.02 -8.08 -16.40
C PRO A 339 -0.37 -8.44 -15.07
N THR A 340 -1.10 -8.20 -13.98
CA THR A 340 -0.63 -8.61 -12.66
C THR A 340 -0.71 -10.13 -12.49
N SER A 341 0.11 -10.66 -11.62
CA SER A 341 0.16 -12.09 -11.39
C SER A 341 0.51 -12.42 -9.93
N ARG A 342 0.34 -13.66 -9.57
CA ARG A 342 0.88 -14.24 -8.35
C ARG A 342 2.38 -14.48 -8.51
N VAL A 343 3.18 -13.98 -7.58
CA VAL A 343 4.63 -14.13 -7.49
C VAL A 343 4.96 -15.04 -6.31
N GLU A 344 5.48 -16.22 -6.56
CA GLU A 344 5.91 -17.15 -5.52
C GLU A 344 7.33 -16.75 -5.06
N ILE A 345 7.43 -15.82 -4.11
CA ILE A 345 8.72 -15.29 -3.63
C ILE A 345 9.51 -16.42 -2.96
N ILE A 346 8.89 -17.07 -1.98
CA ILE A 346 9.43 -18.27 -1.33
C ILE A 346 8.44 -19.40 -1.55
N LYS A 347 8.88 -20.50 -2.08
CA LYS A 347 8.08 -21.70 -2.27
C LYS A 347 8.77 -22.87 -1.59
N ASP A 348 8.07 -23.51 -0.64
CA ASP A 348 8.58 -24.64 0.11
C ASP A 348 10.03 -24.42 0.57
N SER A 349 10.25 -23.31 1.31
CA SER A 349 11.54 -22.89 1.87
C SER A 349 12.55 -22.29 0.88
N VAL A 350 12.32 -22.38 -0.43
CA VAL A 350 13.27 -21.96 -1.47
C VAL A 350 12.87 -20.59 -2.02
N LEU A 351 13.83 -19.66 -2.15
CA LEU A 351 13.63 -18.39 -2.87
C LEU A 351 13.53 -18.67 -4.37
N THR A 352 12.37 -18.40 -4.98
CA THR A 352 12.07 -18.79 -6.36
C THR A 352 11.92 -17.60 -7.32
N GLU A 353 11.16 -16.58 -6.94
CA GLU A 353 10.87 -15.45 -7.81
C GLU A 353 11.15 -14.11 -7.14
N LEU A 354 11.37 -13.10 -7.95
CA LEU A 354 11.42 -11.69 -7.56
C LEU A 354 10.26 -10.95 -8.20
N MET A 355 9.77 -9.91 -7.57
CA MET A 355 8.86 -8.96 -8.17
C MET A 355 9.60 -8.12 -9.20
N THR A 356 9.05 -8.00 -10.41
CA THR A 356 9.72 -7.37 -11.55
C THR A 356 8.84 -6.33 -12.24
N ASN A 357 9.51 -5.43 -12.96
CA ASN A 357 8.96 -4.61 -14.03
C ASN A 357 9.69 -4.98 -15.34
N ARG A 358 9.41 -4.31 -16.45
CA ARG A 358 9.99 -4.65 -17.76
C ARG A 358 11.52 -4.55 -17.79
N GLU A 359 12.09 -3.52 -17.18
CA GLU A 359 13.54 -3.33 -17.10
C GLU A 359 14.22 -4.43 -16.28
N TYR A 360 13.71 -4.67 -15.07
CA TYR A 360 14.34 -5.61 -14.15
C TYR A 360 14.05 -7.07 -14.48
N ALA A 361 12.92 -7.40 -15.10
CA ALA A 361 12.68 -8.75 -15.64
C ALA A 361 13.77 -9.15 -16.64
N HIS A 362 14.13 -8.25 -17.56
CA HIS A 362 15.24 -8.48 -18.46
C HIS A 362 16.58 -8.61 -17.73
N LYS A 363 16.85 -7.67 -16.81
CA LYS A 363 18.13 -7.60 -16.10
C LYS A 363 18.42 -8.83 -15.23
N VAL A 364 17.40 -9.40 -14.58
CA VAL A 364 17.55 -10.57 -13.68
C VAL A 364 17.19 -11.88 -14.36
N GLY A 365 16.76 -11.87 -15.62
CA GLY A 365 16.41 -13.06 -16.40
C GLY A 365 15.18 -13.79 -15.86
N GLN A 366 14.18 -13.05 -15.33
CA GLN A 366 12.93 -13.59 -14.82
C GLN A 366 11.72 -13.08 -15.62
N ARG A 367 10.55 -13.67 -15.37
CA ARG A 367 9.30 -13.26 -16.02
C ARG A 367 8.83 -11.89 -15.57
N LEU A 368 7.92 -11.30 -16.35
CA LEU A 368 7.14 -10.14 -15.94
C LEU A 368 6.11 -10.54 -14.87
N THR A 369 6.02 -9.75 -13.80
CA THR A 369 5.11 -10.04 -12.67
C THR A 369 3.99 -9.02 -12.51
N GLY A 370 4.06 -7.88 -13.21
CA GLY A 370 3.04 -6.84 -13.13
C GLY A 370 3.11 -6.03 -11.82
N ASN A 371 4.33 -5.76 -11.35
CA ASN A 371 4.56 -5.02 -10.11
C ASN A 371 5.02 -3.56 -10.35
N ALA A 372 5.04 -3.07 -11.58
CA ALA A 372 5.34 -1.66 -11.86
C ALA A 372 4.19 -0.76 -11.40
N ARG A 373 4.40 0.06 -10.38
CA ARG A 373 3.38 0.95 -9.82
C ARG A 373 3.92 2.36 -9.61
N ALA A 374 3.09 3.36 -9.84
CA ALA A 374 3.37 4.75 -9.55
C ALA A 374 2.26 5.37 -8.70
N GLU A 375 2.63 6.24 -7.77
CA GLU A 375 1.69 6.95 -6.90
C GLU A 375 0.71 7.82 -7.70
N SER A 376 1.21 8.52 -8.72
CA SER A 376 0.41 9.34 -9.64
C SER A 376 1.21 9.64 -10.92
N TYR A 377 0.59 10.40 -11.84
CA TYR A 377 1.30 10.86 -13.04
C TYR A 377 2.58 11.68 -12.76
N LEU A 378 2.77 12.16 -11.54
CA LEU A 378 3.99 12.88 -11.14
C LEU A 378 5.20 11.97 -10.95
N TYR A 379 4.99 10.66 -10.87
CA TYR A 379 6.01 9.68 -10.55
C TYR A 379 6.20 8.67 -11.70
N ARG A 380 7.43 8.19 -11.85
CA ARG A 380 7.72 7.05 -12.71
C ARG A 380 7.27 5.75 -12.04
N PRO A 381 6.80 4.73 -12.78
CA PRO A 381 6.57 3.41 -12.21
C PRO A 381 7.87 2.80 -11.66
N ILE A 382 7.77 2.22 -10.48
CA ILE A 382 8.83 1.43 -9.85
C ILE A 382 8.24 0.11 -9.37
N ILE A 383 9.08 -0.88 -9.07
CA ILE A 383 8.60 -2.15 -8.53
C ILE A 383 8.03 -1.93 -7.13
N ARG A 384 6.80 -2.40 -6.89
CA ARG A 384 6.09 -2.29 -5.63
C ARG A 384 5.29 -3.57 -5.36
N MET A 385 5.27 -3.96 -4.10
CA MET A 385 4.37 -5.01 -3.61
C MET A 385 2.90 -4.68 -3.86
N ARG A 386 2.07 -5.73 -3.87
CA ARG A 386 0.62 -5.69 -4.03
C ARG A 386 -0.09 -6.25 -2.81
N ASN A 387 -0.27 -7.57 -2.75
CA ASN A 387 -0.84 -8.27 -1.61
C ASN A 387 0.17 -9.32 -1.17
N THR A 388 0.99 -8.99 -0.18
CA THR A 388 2.11 -9.81 0.25
C THR A 388 1.72 -10.64 1.47
N MET A 389 1.93 -11.95 1.42
CA MET A 389 1.48 -12.84 2.48
C MET A 389 2.40 -14.05 2.68
N PHE A 390 2.39 -14.59 3.90
CA PHE A 390 2.76 -15.97 4.14
C PHE A 390 1.58 -16.88 3.81
N GLU A 391 1.88 -18.03 3.21
CA GLU A 391 0.88 -19.06 2.93
C GLU A 391 0.48 -19.81 4.19
N ARG A 392 -0.73 -20.41 4.15
CA ARG A 392 -1.23 -21.24 5.25
C ARG A 392 -0.43 -22.54 5.36
N GLY A 393 -0.21 -22.97 6.60
CA GLY A 393 0.39 -24.26 6.90
C GLY A 393 -0.64 -25.36 7.17
N ASP A 394 -0.30 -26.25 8.09
CA ASP A 394 -1.08 -27.45 8.43
C ASP A 394 -1.46 -27.53 9.92
N ARG A 395 -0.98 -26.60 10.76
CA ARG A 395 -1.21 -26.62 12.20
C ARG A 395 -2.58 -26.06 12.58
N SER A 396 -3.18 -26.59 13.64
CA SER A 396 -4.28 -25.88 14.32
C SER A 396 -3.72 -24.75 15.18
N ASP A 397 -4.58 -23.80 15.59
CA ASP A 397 -4.13 -22.73 16.46
C ASP A 397 -3.71 -23.27 17.84
N GLU A 398 -4.40 -24.32 18.34
CA GLU A 398 -4.05 -25.00 19.59
C GLU A 398 -2.64 -25.60 19.53
N ASP A 399 -2.27 -26.25 18.39
CA ASP A 399 -0.93 -26.83 18.19
C ASP A 399 0.16 -25.75 18.28
N LEU A 400 -0.15 -24.51 17.87
CA LEU A 400 0.82 -23.42 17.95
C LEU A 400 1.13 -23.00 19.40
N PHE A 401 0.18 -23.13 20.31
CA PHE A 401 0.37 -22.79 21.73
C PHE A 401 1.00 -23.95 22.52
N GLU A 402 0.83 -25.19 22.07
CA GLU A 402 1.26 -26.37 22.80
C GLU A 402 2.75 -26.32 23.17
N GLY A 403 3.07 -26.61 24.44
CA GLY A 403 4.44 -26.71 24.96
C GLY A 403 5.15 -25.38 25.21
N ILE A 404 4.54 -24.22 24.94
CA ILE A 404 5.08 -22.92 25.30
C ILE A 404 4.83 -22.68 26.81
N LYS A 405 5.89 -22.82 27.63
CA LYS A 405 5.79 -22.53 29.08
C LYS A 405 5.65 -21.05 29.37
N PHE A 406 6.41 -20.21 28.66
CA PHE A 406 6.29 -18.76 28.70
C PHE A 406 6.71 -18.19 27.35
N GLY A 407 5.92 -17.25 26.84
CA GLY A 407 6.14 -16.58 25.57
C GLY A 407 5.17 -15.43 25.35
N TYR A 408 5.08 -14.95 24.10
CA TYR A 408 4.16 -13.89 23.71
C TYR A 408 3.35 -14.25 22.48
N TYR A 409 2.08 -13.84 22.49
CA TYR A 409 1.24 -13.77 21.31
C TYR A 409 1.06 -12.29 20.91
N CYS A 410 1.69 -11.90 19.79
CA CYS A 410 1.64 -10.53 19.26
C CYS A 410 0.60 -10.45 18.17
N LYS A 411 -0.54 -9.80 18.44
CA LYS A 411 -1.71 -9.78 17.54
C LYS A 411 -1.72 -8.61 16.58
N ASP A 412 -1.25 -7.43 17.04
CA ASP A 412 -1.32 -6.23 16.21
C ASP A 412 -0.12 -5.30 16.48
N PHE A 413 0.23 -4.51 15.45
CA PHE A 413 1.39 -3.64 15.45
C PHE A 413 0.99 -2.16 15.32
N ARG A 414 1.83 -1.27 15.85
CA ARG A 414 1.66 0.17 15.72
C ARG A 414 2.36 0.76 14.52
N GLY A 415 3.55 0.27 14.21
CA GLY A 415 4.39 0.66 13.10
C GLY A 415 5.66 -0.16 13.11
N GLY A 416 6.31 -0.25 11.97
CA GLY A 416 7.54 -1.02 11.79
C GLY A 416 8.44 -0.42 10.74
N GLN A 417 9.68 -0.86 10.73
CA GLN A 417 10.67 -0.55 9.71
C GLN A 417 11.61 -1.73 9.52
N ALA A 418 12.11 -1.88 8.31
CA ALA A 418 13.15 -2.85 8.00
C ALA A 418 14.24 -2.25 7.10
N GLN A 419 15.37 -2.92 7.00
CA GLN A 419 16.51 -2.52 6.20
C GLN A 419 16.87 -3.59 5.16
N MET A 420 17.64 -3.23 4.15
CA MET A 420 18.05 -4.15 3.08
C MET A 420 18.90 -5.35 3.57
N ASN A 421 19.50 -5.28 4.74
CA ASN A 421 20.16 -6.40 5.41
C ASN A 421 19.19 -7.33 6.16
N ALA A 422 17.88 -7.15 5.98
CA ALA A 422 16.80 -7.88 6.65
C ALA A 422 16.62 -7.60 8.15
N SER A 423 17.33 -6.62 8.73
CA SER A 423 17.04 -6.22 10.11
C SER A 423 15.70 -5.50 10.18
N PHE A 424 14.91 -5.83 11.20
CA PHE A 424 13.59 -5.22 11.41
C PHE A 424 13.37 -4.82 12.87
N GLN A 425 12.48 -3.84 13.06
CA GLN A 425 11.94 -3.45 14.36
C GLN A 425 10.48 -3.07 14.19
N VAL A 426 9.60 -3.66 15.01
CA VAL A 426 8.15 -3.44 14.97
C VAL A 426 7.64 -3.16 16.38
N GLY A 427 6.92 -2.05 16.55
CA GLY A 427 6.21 -1.74 17.79
C GLY A 427 4.88 -2.48 17.84
N ILE A 428 4.61 -3.15 18.93
CA ILE A 428 3.38 -3.94 19.14
C ILE A 428 2.35 -3.09 19.90
N GLN A 429 1.10 -3.12 19.46
CA GLN A 429 -0.01 -2.41 20.12
C GLN A 429 -1.07 -3.34 20.71
N GLU A 430 -1.06 -4.64 20.36
CA GLU A 430 -1.88 -5.66 21.01
C GLU A 430 -1.08 -6.95 21.15
N ALA A 431 -0.82 -7.37 22.40
CA ALA A 431 -0.14 -8.62 22.71
C ALA A 431 -0.55 -9.18 24.05
N PHE A 432 -0.33 -10.48 24.22
CA PHE A 432 -0.64 -11.24 25.41
C PHE A 432 0.54 -12.13 25.80
N GLU A 433 0.68 -12.43 27.10
CA GLU A 433 1.55 -13.52 27.56
C GLU A 433 0.96 -14.86 27.09
N ILE A 434 1.84 -15.81 26.83
CA ILE A 434 1.49 -17.23 26.74
C ILE A 434 2.10 -17.89 27.98
N VAL A 435 1.29 -18.57 28.79
CA VAL A 435 1.71 -19.25 30.01
C VAL A 435 1.19 -20.68 29.99
N ASP A 436 2.10 -21.66 30.03
CA ASP A 436 1.79 -23.09 29.99
C ASP A 436 0.84 -23.48 28.83
N GLY A 437 1.03 -22.90 27.66
CA GLY A 437 0.22 -23.16 26.47
C GLY A 437 -1.10 -22.42 26.39
N GLU A 438 -1.41 -21.56 27.36
CA GLU A 438 -2.68 -20.82 27.42
C GLU A 438 -2.45 -19.30 27.22
N LEU A 439 -3.46 -18.63 26.66
CA LEU A 439 -3.45 -17.18 26.51
C LEU A 439 -3.57 -16.52 27.88
N GLY A 440 -2.55 -15.75 28.23
CA GLY A 440 -2.45 -15.06 29.53
C GLY A 440 -2.96 -13.62 29.48
N ARG A 441 -2.42 -12.79 30.35
CA ARG A 441 -2.79 -11.37 30.49
C ARG A 441 -2.24 -10.50 29.35
N PRO A 442 -2.88 -9.34 29.06
CA PRO A 442 -2.37 -8.38 28.10
C PRO A 442 -1.04 -7.77 28.57
N VAL A 443 -0.17 -7.47 27.61
CA VAL A 443 1.12 -6.81 27.84
C VAL A 443 1.22 -5.50 27.05
N THR A 444 1.99 -4.57 27.60
CA THR A 444 2.25 -3.27 27.01
C THR A 444 3.77 -3.00 26.90
N ASP A 445 4.13 -1.88 26.25
CA ASP A 445 5.54 -1.47 26.06
C ASP A 445 6.37 -2.53 25.31
N LEU A 446 5.76 -3.28 24.39
CA LEU A 446 6.38 -4.36 23.67
C LEU A 446 6.83 -3.91 22.28
N SER A 447 8.03 -4.28 21.92
CA SER A 447 8.52 -4.25 20.53
C SER A 447 9.17 -5.57 20.17
N ILE A 448 9.18 -5.90 18.89
CA ILE A 448 9.90 -7.05 18.35
C ILE A 448 10.98 -6.58 17.39
N SER A 449 12.10 -7.31 17.34
CA SER A 449 13.21 -7.05 16.45
C SER A 449 13.94 -8.34 16.08
N GLY A 450 14.70 -8.28 14.99
CA GLY A 450 15.49 -9.42 14.52
C GLY A 450 16.11 -9.18 13.16
N ILE A 451 16.65 -10.25 12.60
CA ILE A 451 17.06 -10.36 11.19
C ILE A 451 16.10 -11.33 10.54
N ALA A 452 15.25 -10.86 9.63
CA ALA A 452 14.14 -11.65 9.08
C ALA A 452 14.62 -12.94 8.40
N THR A 453 15.76 -12.88 7.68
CA THR A 453 16.35 -14.08 7.05
C THR A 453 16.79 -15.15 8.05
N ASP A 454 17.13 -14.77 9.28
CA ASP A 454 17.46 -15.72 10.34
C ASP A 454 16.21 -16.21 11.05
N SER A 455 15.23 -15.29 11.27
CA SER A 455 13.94 -15.60 11.86
C SER A 455 13.16 -16.62 11.05
N LEU A 456 13.24 -16.60 9.71
CA LEU A 456 12.57 -17.56 8.84
C LEU A 456 12.97 -19.02 9.13
N PHE A 457 14.22 -19.28 9.52
CA PHE A 457 14.67 -20.62 9.91
C PHE A 457 14.23 -21.04 11.31
N LYS A 458 13.58 -20.12 12.06
CA LYS A 458 13.08 -20.35 13.41
C LYS A 458 11.56 -20.54 13.46
N ILE A 459 10.91 -20.62 12.32
CA ILE A 459 9.49 -20.97 12.23
C ILE A 459 9.32 -22.44 12.59
N GLU A 460 8.46 -22.74 13.58
CA GLU A 460 8.16 -24.08 14.09
C GLU A 460 6.77 -24.57 13.65
N GLY A 461 5.87 -23.65 13.31
CA GLY A 461 4.52 -24.00 12.91
C GLY A 461 3.80 -22.83 12.28
N ILE A 462 2.93 -23.11 11.33
CA ILE A 462 2.10 -22.17 10.59
C ILE A 462 0.66 -22.64 10.66
N SER A 463 -0.27 -21.78 11.05
CA SER A 463 -1.69 -22.10 11.13
C SER A 463 -2.27 -22.43 9.74
N LYS A 464 -3.23 -23.35 9.71
CA LYS A 464 -4.03 -23.67 8.52
C LYS A 464 -5.22 -22.74 8.31
N ASN A 465 -5.52 -21.87 9.29
CA ASN A 465 -6.71 -21.04 9.29
C ASN A 465 -6.60 -19.89 8.29
N GLU A 466 -7.74 -19.39 7.84
CA GLU A 466 -7.83 -18.14 7.10
C GLU A 466 -7.47 -16.96 8.01
N PHE A 467 -7.03 -15.87 7.42
CA PHE A 467 -6.55 -14.70 8.13
C PHE A 467 -7.14 -13.41 7.57
N PRO A 468 -7.34 -12.40 8.41
CA PRO A 468 -7.70 -11.06 7.96
C PRO A 468 -6.50 -10.39 7.29
N TRP A 469 -6.78 -9.60 6.24
CA TRP A 469 -5.78 -8.77 5.61
C TRP A 469 -5.56 -7.47 6.41
N GLU A 470 -4.33 -7.05 6.52
CA GLU A 470 -3.98 -5.69 6.92
C GLU A 470 -3.85 -4.84 5.66
N THR A 471 -4.64 -3.78 5.58
CA THR A 471 -4.48 -2.78 4.52
C THR A 471 -3.61 -1.64 5.01
N GLY A 472 -2.80 -1.07 4.13
CA GLY A 472 -1.89 -0.03 4.54
C GLY A 472 -1.21 0.68 3.38
N ARG A 473 -0.27 1.56 3.74
CA ARG A 473 0.49 2.38 2.79
C ARG A 473 1.97 2.11 2.93
N CYS A 474 2.60 1.82 1.83
CA CYS A 474 4.04 1.60 1.74
C CYS A 474 4.74 2.79 1.09
N GLY A 475 5.87 3.25 1.67
CA GLY A 475 6.69 4.33 1.15
C GLY A 475 8.02 3.84 0.59
N LYS A 476 8.25 4.00 -0.73
CA LYS A 476 9.54 3.75 -1.40
C LYS A 476 9.86 4.95 -2.30
N GLY A 477 10.05 6.11 -1.69
CA GLY A 477 10.18 7.38 -2.40
C GLY A 477 8.89 7.88 -3.03
N GLN A 478 7.86 7.08 -3.05
CA GLN A 478 6.48 7.36 -3.46
C GLN A 478 5.53 6.40 -2.72
N GLU A 479 4.27 6.82 -2.52
CA GLU A 479 3.28 6.05 -1.77
C GLU A 479 2.62 4.98 -2.66
N ALA A 480 2.30 3.81 -2.07
CA ALA A 480 1.42 2.82 -2.69
C ALA A 480 0.52 2.17 -1.63
N PHE A 481 -0.76 2.03 -1.94
CA PHE A 481 -1.67 1.23 -1.13
C PHE A 481 -1.42 -0.26 -1.39
N ILE A 482 -1.32 -1.03 -0.31
CA ILE A 482 -1.00 -2.46 -0.32
C ILE A 482 -1.87 -3.20 0.69
N ALA A 483 -1.94 -4.51 0.54
CA ALA A 483 -2.37 -5.37 1.63
C ALA A 483 -1.26 -6.34 2.02
N SER A 484 -1.22 -6.72 3.28
CA SER A 484 -0.30 -7.72 3.78
C SER A 484 -1.01 -8.65 4.76
N GLY A 485 -0.53 -9.88 4.91
CA GLY A 485 -1.17 -10.84 5.78
C GLY A 485 -0.38 -12.14 5.93
N GLY A 486 -1.03 -13.06 6.59
CA GLY A 486 -0.57 -14.42 6.82
C GLY A 486 -1.30 -15.01 8.01
N PRO A 487 -1.28 -16.35 8.17
CA PRO A 487 -1.85 -17.01 9.33
C PRO A 487 -1.02 -16.74 10.59
N ASP A 488 -1.48 -17.19 11.74
CA ASP A 488 -0.66 -17.24 12.94
C ASP A 488 0.57 -18.10 12.70
N ILE A 489 1.75 -17.58 13.06
CA ILE A 489 3.03 -18.26 12.89
C ILE A 489 3.77 -18.34 14.23
N ARG A 490 4.13 -19.56 14.62
CA ARG A 490 4.97 -19.82 15.78
C ARG A 490 6.44 -19.75 15.44
N PHE A 491 7.20 -19.03 16.26
CA PHE A 491 8.65 -18.94 16.21
C PHE A 491 9.28 -19.60 17.45
N ALA A 492 10.34 -20.31 17.24
CA ALA A 492 11.19 -20.84 18.29
C ALA A 492 11.76 -19.72 19.16
N LYS A 493 12.23 -20.08 20.35
CA LYS A 493 13.12 -19.21 21.10
C LYS A 493 14.31 -18.79 20.22
N ASP A 494 14.74 -17.54 20.33
CA ASP A 494 15.80 -16.91 19.53
C ASP A 494 15.42 -16.62 18.05
N GLY A 495 14.18 -16.85 17.65
CA GLY A 495 13.66 -16.39 16.37
C GLY A 495 13.32 -14.91 16.34
N ILE A 496 12.84 -14.40 17.49
CA ILE A 496 12.41 -13.01 17.69
C ILE A 496 13.00 -12.49 19.00
N THR A 497 13.51 -11.25 18.97
CA THR A 497 13.97 -10.53 20.16
C THR A 497 12.90 -9.54 20.60
N PHE A 498 12.55 -9.56 21.87
CA PHE A 498 11.58 -8.69 22.50
C PHE A 498 12.24 -7.55 23.23
N GLY A 499 11.89 -6.30 22.85
CA GLY A 499 12.16 -5.12 23.65
C GLY A 499 11.04 -4.93 24.67
N GLY A 500 11.41 -4.58 25.90
CA GLY A 500 10.50 -4.37 27.01
C GLY A 500 11.25 -3.75 28.18
N ARG A 501 10.60 -3.63 29.34
CA ARG A 501 11.32 -3.19 30.55
C ARG A 501 12.20 -4.31 31.06
N SER A 502 13.46 -3.99 31.37
CA SER A 502 14.43 -4.88 32.04
C SER A 502 14.11 -5.05 33.53
#